data_5f33909d6765b0d13dbbaa8d55f3bb00
#
_entry.id   5f33909d6765b0d13dbbaa8d55f3bb00
#
_cell.length_a   1.000
_cell.length_b   1.000
_cell.length_c   1.000
_cell.angle_alpha   90.00
_cell.angle_beta   90.00
_cell.angle_gamma   90.00
#
_symmetry.space_group_name_H-M   'P 1'
#
loop_
_entity.id
_entity.type
_entity.pdbx_description
1 polymer ?
#
loop_
_entity_poly.entity_id
_entity_poly.type
_entity_poly.pdbx_seq_one_letter_code
_entity_poly.pdbx_strand_id
1 'polypeptide(L)'
;MDGLLDVFLRVLLWLALVACLAVLVVPALPRLRRRFGAWRVHRRLAQALPASHYTVLRDVTVRRASAAGVDTSHIDHVVVSPYGIFVIANKRYSGWIFGAEREPQWTRVHFHARRTFQNPLRQNHAHVCALRELLGLDAAVFHSLVVFSGRAELRTPMP
;
A
#
# COMPACT_ATOMS: atom_id res chain seq x y z
N MET A 1 -28.96 -38.84 -30.40
CA MET A 1 -28.13 -38.85 -29.18
C MET A 1 -26.95 -37.88 -29.27
N ASP A 2 -26.52 -37.54 -30.47
CA ASP A 2 -25.31 -36.71 -30.71
C ASP A 2 -25.46 -35.24 -30.31
N GLY A 3 -26.67 -34.66 -30.41
CA GLY A 3 -26.90 -33.25 -30.04
C GLY A 3 -26.81 -32.95 -28.54
N LEU A 4 -27.19 -33.91 -27.69
CA LEU A 4 -27.09 -33.74 -26.21
C LEU A 4 -25.64 -33.82 -25.75
N LEU A 5 -24.84 -34.70 -26.38
CA LEU A 5 -23.44 -34.85 -26.09
C LEU A 5 -22.65 -33.58 -26.49
N ASP A 6 -22.99 -33.01 -27.64
CA ASP A 6 -22.36 -31.77 -28.13
C ASP A 6 -22.64 -30.55 -27.20
N VAL A 7 -23.89 -30.42 -26.77
CA VAL A 7 -24.27 -29.39 -25.79
C VAL A 7 -23.53 -29.59 -24.46
N PHE A 8 -23.46 -30.82 -23.97
CA PHE A 8 -22.75 -31.15 -22.73
C PHE A 8 -21.25 -30.80 -22.80
N LEU A 9 -20.59 -31.18 -23.91
CA LEU A 9 -19.18 -30.88 -24.16
C LEU A 9 -18.93 -29.35 -24.21
N ARG A 10 -19.79 -28.59 -24.86
CA ARG A 10 -19.69 -27.13 -24.93
C ARG A 10 -19.82 -26.50 -23.54
N VAL A 11 -20.77 -26.96 -22.73
CA VAL A 11 -20.95 -26.45 -21.34
C VAL A 11 -19.71 -26.76 -20.50
N LEU A 12 -19.13 -27.97 -20.60
CA LEU A 12 -17.91 -28.36 -19.91
C LEU A 12 -16.73 -27.46 -20.33
N LEU A 13 -16.56 -27.20 -21.64
CA LEU A 13 -15.53 -26.32 -22.15
C LEU A 13 -15.67 -24.89 -21.61
N TRP A 14 -16.90 -24.35 -21.57
CA TRP A 14 -17.17 -23.03 -21.02
C TRP A 14 -16.87 -22.96 -19.51
N LEU A 15 -17.25 -23.98 -18.75
CA LEU A 15 -16.93 -24.07 -17.33
C LEU A 15 -15.42 -24.16 -17.07
N ALA A 16 -14.71 -24.96 -17.87
CA ALA A 16 -13.25 -25.05 -17.79
C ALA A 16 -12.56 -23.70 -18.11
N LEU A 17 -13.04 -22.99 -19.13
CA LEU A 17 -12.54 -21.67 -19.52
C LEU A 17 -12.77 -20.63 -18.41
N VAL A 18 -13.97 -20.62 -17.82
CA VAL A 18 -14.30 -19.71 -16.70
C VAL A 18 -13.47 -20.03 -15.46
N ALA A 19 -13.28 -21.31 -15.14
CA ALA A 19 -12.44 -21.75 -14.03
C ALA A 19 -10.97 -21.32 -14.25
N CYS A 20 -10.44 -21.54 -15.44
CA CYS A 20 -9.08 -21.12 -15.80
C CYS A 20 -8.91 -19.61 -15.71
N LEU A 21 -9.87 -18.83 -16.22
CA LEU A 21 -9.88 -17.37 -16.11
C LEU A 21 -9.94 -16.92 -14.65
N ALA A 22 -10.76 -17.56 -13.82
CA ALA A 22 -10.86 -17.26 -12.40
C ALA A 22 -9.54 -17.50 -11.67
N VAL A 23 -8.85 -18.61 -11.94
CA VAL A 23 -7.53 -18.94 -11.36
C VAL A 23 -6.49 -17.88 -11.72
N LEU A 24 -6.54 -17.31 -12.92
CA LEU A 24 -5.61 -16.25 -13.37
C LEU A 24 -5.97 -14.88 -12.81
N VAL A 25 -7.27 -14.53 -12.75
CA VAL A 25 -7.74 -13.18 -12.40
C VAL A 25 -7.81 -12.98 -10.89
N VAL A 26 -8.29 -13.98 -10.13
CA VAL A 26 -8.47 -13.84 -8.67
C VAL A 26 -7.18 -13.45 -7.93
N PRO A 27 -6.01 -14.04 -8.19
CA PRO A 27 -4.75 -13.64 -7.54
C PRO A 27 -4.21 -12.28 -8.05
N ALA A 28 -4.63 -11.84 -9.24
CA ALA A 28 -4.23 -10.55 -9.79
C ALA A 28 -5.04 -9.37 -9.20
N LEU A 29 -6.29 -9.60 -8.80
CA LEU A 29 -7.19 -8.58 -8.24
C LEU A 29 -6.63 -7.80 -7.04
N PRO A 30 -5.99 -8.42 -6.03
CA PRO A 30 -5.41 -7.67 -4.90
C PRO A 30 -4.23 -6.80 -5.34
N ARG A 31 -3.42 -7.26 -6.31
CA ARG A 31 -2.29 -6.47 -6.86
C ARG A 31 -2.80 -5.25 -7.63
N LEU A 32 -3.83 -5.44 -8.46
CA LEU A 32 -4.48 -4.35 -9.19
C LEU A 32 -5.10 -3.32 -8.24
N ARG A 33 -5.84 -3.79 -7.23
CA ARG A 33 -6.47 -2.91 -6.22
C ARG A 33 -5.44 -2.09 -5.44
N ARG A 34 -4.25 -2.65 -5.13
CA ARG A 34 -3.15 -1.90 -4.49
C ARG A 34 -2.65 -0.78 -5.41
N ARG A 35 -2.39 -1.06 -6.68
CA ARG A 35 -1.92 -0.07 -7.67
C ARG A 35 -2.93 1.07 -7.87
N PHE A 36 -4.22 0.78 -7.96
CA PHE A 36 -5.26 1.82 -8.08
C PHE A 36 -5.37 2.73 -6.86
N GLY A 37 -5.17 2.19 -5.64
CA GLY A 37 -5.17 3.00 -4.41
C GLY A 37 -4.02 4.02 -4.38
N ALA A 38 -2.80 3.57 -4.67
CA ALA A 38 -1.62 4.44 -4.75
C ALA A 38 -1.76 5.49 -5.86
N TRP A 39 -2.30 5.10 -7.02
CA TRP A 39 -2.54 6.03 -8.13
C TRP A 39 -3.50 7.17 -7.77
N ARG A 40 -4.57 6.90 -7.03
CA ARG A 40 -5.51 7.96 -6.59
C ARG A 40 -4.87 8.96 -5.64
N VAL A 41 -4.08 8.50 -4.68
CA VAL A 41 -3.33 9.38 -3.77
C VAL A 41 -2.31 10.21 -4.56
N HIS A 42 -1.53 9.56 -5.44
CA HIS A 42 -0.57 10.26 -6.30
C HIS A 42 -1.25 11.35 -7.14
N ARG A 43 -2.35 11.04 -7.82
CA ARG A 43 -3.08 12.01 -8.63
C ARG A 43 -3.60 13.20 -7.81
N ARG A 44 -4.08 12.96 -6.60
CA ARG A 44 -4.52 14.02 -5.68
C ARG A 44 -3.36 14.91 -5.25
N LEU A 45 -2.23 14.31 -4.88
CA LEU A 45 -1.02 15.06 -4.52
C LEU A 45 -0.52 15.88 -5.72
N ALA A 46 -0.39 15.28 -6.89
CA ALA A 46 0.08 15.97 -8.09
C ALA A 46 -0.87 17.09 -8.57
N GLN A 47 -2.18 16.99 -8.28
CA GLN A 47 -3.13 18.05 -8.61
C GLN A 47 -3.18 19.17 -7.56
N ALA A 48 -2.91 18.85 -6.29
CA ALA A 48 -2.98 19.80 -5.19
C ALA A 48 -1.67 20.59 -4.98
N LEU A 49 -0.55 20.01 -5.41
CA LEU A 49 0.77 20.59 -5.19
C LEU A 49 1.33 21.18 -6.47
N PRO A 50 1.72 22.46 -6.50
CA PRO A 50 2.30 23.08 -7.70
C PRO A 50 3.66 22.46 -8.01
N ALA A 51 3.82 22.00 -9.25
CA ALA A 51 5.04 21.30 -9.71
C ALA A 51 6.30 22.18 -9.68
N SER A 52 6.16 23.49 -9.57
CA SER A 52 7.28 24.44 -9.42
C SER A 52 8.02 24.29 -8.08
N HIS A 53 7.34 23.81 -7.03
CA HIS A 53 7.90 23.74 -5.68
C HIS A 53 7.87 22.32 -5.08
N TYR A 54 7.12 21.41 -5.69
CA TYR A 54 6.91 20.07 -5.17
C TYR A 54 7.22 19.00 -6.20
N THR A 55 8.06 18.05 -5.82
CA THR A 55 8.32 16.85 -6.62
C THR A 55 7.70 15.65 -5.93
N VAL A 56 6.74 15.00 -6.60
CA VAL A 56 6.03 13.82 -6.07
C VAL A 56 6.57 12.55 -6.72
N LEU A 57 7.32 11.77 -5.95
CA LEU A 57 7.82 10.46 -6.33
C LEU A 57 6.88 9.38 -5.79
N ARG A 58 6.67 8.31 -6.56
CA ARG A 58 5.88 7.16 -6.14
C ARG A 58 6.64 5.87 -6.34
N ASP A 59 6.27 4.86 -5.54
CA ASP A 59 6.81 3.50 -5.65
C ASP A 59 8.34 3.50 -5.57
N VAL A 60 8.86 4.26 -4.59
CA VAL A 60 10.29 4.45 -4.41
C VAL A 60 10.87 3.23 -3.71
N THR A 61 11.89 2.63 -4.32
CA THR A 61 12.60 1.49 -3.75
C THR A 61 13.97 1.94 -3.26
N VAL A 62 14.20 1.80 -1.96
CA VAL A 62 15.48 2.07 -1.32
C VAL A 62 16.15 0.74 -0.98
N ARG A 63 17.37 0.55 -1.43
CA ARG A 63 18.22 -0.60 -1.09
C ARG A 63 19.24 -0.17 -0.04
N ARG A 64 19.34 -0.93 1.02
CA ARG A 64 20.30 -0.72 2.10
C ARG A 64 21.15 -1.98 2.28
N ALA A 65 22.45 -1.80 2.34
CA ALA A 65 23.36 -2.88 2.76
C ALA A 65 23.13 -3.18 4.24
N SER A 66 22.94 -4.43 4.58
CA SER A 66 22.78 -4.94 5.95
C SER A 66 23.77 -6.08 6.17
N ALA A 67 24.12 -6.37 7.41
CA ALA A 67 24.97 -7.51 7.75
C ALA A 67 24.36 -8.87 7.29
N ALA A 68 23.06 -8.93 7.11
CA ALA A 68 22.31 -10.09 6.60
C ALA A 68 22.14 -10.10 5.07
N GLY A 69 22.66 -9.08 4.34
CA GLY A 69 22.52 -8.92 2.89
C GLY A 69 21.94 -7.56 2.50
N VAL A 70 21.25 -7.49 1.35
CA VAL A 70 20.62 -6.27 0.88
C VAL A 70 19.16 -6.22 1.36
N ASP A 71 18.85 -5.30 2.23
CA ASP A 71 17.48 -4.99 2.63
C ASP A 71 16.84 -4.01 1.64
N THR A 72 15.58 -4.20 1.34
CA THR A 72 14.84 -3.40 0.37
C THR A 72 13.58 -2.81 1.00
N SER A 73 13.53 -1.49 1.07
CA SER A 73 12.36 -0.75 1.56
C SER A 73 11.56 -0.20 0.38
N HIS A 74 10.28 -0.52 0.35
CA HIS A 74 9.31 0.03 -0.60
C HIS A 74 8.51 1.15 0.04
N ILE A 75 8.59 2.35 -0.51
CA ILE A 75 7.94 3.56 -0.04
C ILE A 75 6.87 3.96 -1.05
N ASP A 76 5.61 4.09 -0.59
CA ASP A 76 4.49 4.38 -1.49
C ASP A 76 4.64 5.74 -2.19
N HIS A 77 4.94 6.81 -1.42
CA HIS A 77 5.20 8.15 -1.96
C HIS A 77 6.25 8.89 -1.16
N VAL A 78 7.05 9.68 -1.87
CA VAL A 78 7.96 10.68 -1.30
C VAL A 78 7.66 12.01 -1.96
N VAL A 79 7.40 13.05 -1.16
CA VAL A 79 7.21 14.41 -1.65
C VAL A 79 8.36 15.26 -1.19
N VAL A 80 9.10 15.80 -2.15
CA VAL A 80 10.21 16.75 -1.90
C VAL A 80 9.67 18.16 -2.07
N SER A 81 9.92 19.02 -1.09
CA SER A 81 9.45 20.40 -1.06
C SER A 81 10.45 21.34 -0.38
N PRO A 82 10.27 22.66 -0.47
CA PRO A 82 11.04 23.62 0.31
C PRO A 82 10.90 23.47 1.82
N TYR A 83 9.86 22.78 2.28
CA TYR A 83 9.55 22.54 3.70
C TYR A 83 10.08 21.21 4.21
N GLY A 84 10.73 20.42 3.37
CA GLY A 84 11.30 19.12 3.72
C GLY A 84 10.83 17.98 2.83
N ILE A 85 11.17 16.77 3.26
CA ILE A 85 10.89 15.51 2.57
C ILE A 85 9.81 14.75 3.32
N PHE A 86 8.64 14.62 2.71
CA PHE A 86 7.49 13.91 3.28
C PHE A 86 7.49 12.46 2.80
N VAL A 87 7.66 11.53 3.72
CA VAL A 87 7.61 10.08 3.46
C VAL A 87 6.21 9.59 3.81
N ILE A 88 5.46 9.15 2.80
CA ILE A 88 4.04 8.85 2.93
C ILE A 88 3.79 7.36 2.73
N ALA A 89 3.31 6.69 3.78
CA ALA A 89 2.79 5.33 3.72
C ALA A 89 1.27 5.35 3.50
N ASN A 90 0.79 4.71 2.44
CA ASN A 90 -0.63 4.64 2.12
C ASN A 90 -1.23 3.29 2.52
N LYS A 91 -2.17 3.30 3.47
CA LYS A 91 -2.90 2.12 3.93
C LYS A 91 -4.34 2.14 3.42
N ARG A 92 -4.65 1.29 2.45
CA ARG A 92 -6.01 1.15 1.93
C ARG A 92 -6.81 0.15 2.76
N TYR A 93 -7.30 0.60 3.90
CA TYR A 93 -8.14 -0.20 4.79
C TYR A 93 -9.57 0.34 4.86
N SER A 94 -10.50 -0.52 5.25
CA SER A 94 -11.89 -0.17 5.56
C SER A 94 -12.25 -0.81 6.90
N GLY A 95 -13.14 -0.16 7.65
CA GLY A 95 -13.55 -0.56 8.98
C GLY A 95 -12.78 0.14 10.09
N TRP A 96 -12.89 -0.35 11.29
CA TRP A 96 -12.31 0.26 12.47
C TRP A 96 -10.85 -0.14 12.64
N ILE A 97 -10.01 0.84 12.95
CA ILE A 97 -8.59 0.68 13.22
C ILE A 97 -8.33 1.01 14.68
N PHE A 98 -7.72 0.06 15.38
CA PHE A 98 -7.30 0.20 16.76
C PHE A 98 -5.78 0.02 16.82
N GLY A 99 -5.10 0.87 17.56
CA GLY A 99 -3.66 0.77 17.81
C GLY A 99 -3.08 2.07 18.32
N ALA A 100 -2.17 1.97 19.29
CA ALA A 100 -1.44 3.09 19.81
C ALA A 100 -0.07 3.25 19.13
N GLU A 101 0.54 4.42 19.26
CA GLU A 101 1.83 4.75 18.65
C GLU A 101 2.92 3.73 18.98
N ARG A 102 3.00 3.32 20.26
CA ARG A 102 4.05 2.43 20.77
C ARG A 102 3.77 0.94 20.58
N GLU A 103 2.55 0.56 20.18
CA GLU A 103 2.22 -0.83 19.94
C GLU A 103 2.93 -1.36 18.69
N PRO A 104 3.48 -2.59 18.70
CA PRO A 104 4.15 -3.16 17.54
C PRO A 104 3.17 -3.52 16.41
N GLN A 105 1.94 -3.83 16.77
CA GLN A 105 0.88 -4.24 15.85
C GLN A 105 -0.41 -3.48 16.14
N TRP A 106 -1.12 -3.15 15.06
CA TRP A 106 -2.45 -2.58 15.11
C TRP A 106 -3.49 -3.60 14.68
N THR A 107 -4.75 -3.37 15.08
CA THR A 107 -5.88 -4.25 14.76
C THR A 107 -6.84 -3.53 13.83
N ARG A 108 -7.26 -4.22 12.78
CA ARG A 108 -8.37 -3.81 11.92
C ARG A 108 -9.57 -4.71 12.16
N VAL A 109 -10.75 -4.11 12.36
CA VAL A 109 -12.04 -4.81 12.44
C VAL A 109 -12.89 -4.36 11.26
N HIS A 110 -13.30 -5.32 10.42
CA HIS A 110 -14.15 -5.06 9.27
C HIS A 110 -15.22 -6.15 9.17
N PHE A 111 -16.48 -5.77 9.32
CA PHE A 111 -17.61 -6.68 9.57
C PHE A 111 -17.29 -7.60 10.77
N HIS A 112 -17.30 -8.91 10.58
CA HIS A 112 -17.00 -9.91 11.61
C HIS A 112 -15.52 -10.34 11.64
N ALA A 113 -14.69 -9.81 10.74
CA ALA A 113 -13.28 -10.17 10.64
C ALA A 113 -12.39 -9.21 11.43
N ARG A 114 -11.59 -9.78 12.34
CA ARG A 114 -10.53 -9.08 13.07
C ARG A 114 -9.18 -9.54 12.52
N ARG A 115 -8.32 -8.58 12.13
CA ARG A 115 -6.98 -8.86 11.61
C ARG A 115 -5.97 -7.90 12.20
N THR A 116 -4.82 -8.43 12.61
CA THR A 116 -3.67 -7.64 13.02
C THR A 116 -2.79 -7.30 11.83
N PHE A 117 -2.08 -6.18 11.92
CA PHE A 117 -1.08 -5.74 10.95
C PHE A 117 0.00 -4.93 11.66
N GLN A 118 1.18 -4.85 11.04
CA GLN A 118 2.29 -4.08 11.58
C GLN A 118 1.88 -2.61 11.78
N ASN A 119 2.30 -2.01 12.90
CA ASN A 119 2.10 -0.59 13.16
C ASN A 119 2.66 0.26 12.01
N PRO A 120 1.81 1.02 11.30
CA PRO A 120 2.23 1.76 10.11
C PRO A 120 3.12 2.96 10.45
N LEU A 121 3.05 3.50 11.65
CA LEU A 121 3.95 4.57 12.11
C LEU A 121 5.38 4.04 12.23
N ARG A 122 5.56 2.88 12.86
CA ARG A 122 6.87 2.22 12.97
C ARG A 122 7.42 1.79 11.62
N GLN A 123 6.55 1.26 10.76
CA GLN A 123 6.96 0.90 9.40
C GLN A 123 7.43 2.13 8.62
N ASN A 124 6.67 3.23 8.66
CA ASN A 124 7.03 4.44 7.94
C ASN A 124 8.27 5.12 8.53
N HIS A 125 8.46 5.05 9.84
CA HIS A 125 9.70 5.50 10.48
C HIS A 125 10.94 4.75 9.96
N ALA A 126 10.84 3.44 9.76
CA ALA A 126 11.93 2.67 9.15
C ALA A 126 12.24 3.12 7.71
N HIS A 127 11.22 3.50 6.93
CA HIS A 127 11.41 4.08 5.60
C HIS A 127 12.11 5.45 5.65
N VAL A 128 11.75 6.30 6.62
CA VAL A 128 12.45 7.57 6.89
C VAL A 128 13.92 7.32 7.22
N CYS A 129 14.21 6.37 8.11
CA CYS A 129 15.59 6.03 8.48
C CYS A 129 16.41 5.54 7.26
N ALA A 130 15.81 4.70 6.40
CA ALA A 130 16.46 4.22 5.19
C ALA A 130 16.78 5.36 4.20
N LEU A 131 15.86 6.31 4.02
CA LEU A 131 16.10 7.48 3.17
C LEU A 131 17.12 8.44 3.76
N ARG A 132 17.10 8.66 5.07
CA ARG A 132 18.11 9.48 5.75
C ARG A 132 19.51 8.94 5.54
N GLU A 133 19.67 7.64 5.74
CA GLU A 133 20.96 6.95 5.56
C GLU A 133 21.45 7.07 4.11
N LEU A 134 20.56 6.89 3.14
CA LEU A 134 20.89 6.99 1.71
C LEU A 134 21.27 8.42 1.29
N LEU A 135 20.54 9.43 1.80
CA LEU A 135 20.72 10.83 1.38
C LEU A 135 21.72 11.60 2.22
N GLY A 136 22.12 11.08 3.40
CA GLY A 136 23.03 11.76 4.32
C GLY A 136 22.47 13.05 4.91
N LEU A 137 21.12 13.20 4.96
CA LEU A 137 20.47 14.43 5.42
C LEU A 137 20.06 14.34 6.90
N ASP A 138 19.90 15.51 7.53
CA ASP A 138 19.42 15.61 8.91
C ASP A 138 18.00 15.06 9.08
N ALA A 139 17.70 14.53 10.28
CA ALA A 139 16.38 14.02 10.61
C ALA A 139 15.27 15.09 10.54
N ALA A 140 15.61 16.33 10.84
CA ALA A 140 14.68 17.45 10.91
C ALA A 140 14.02 17.78 9.57
N VAL A 141 14.65 17.38 8.44
CA VAL A 141 14.08 17.63 7.11
C VAL A 141 13.07 16.55 6.68
N PHE A 142 12.93 15.46 7.45
CA PHE A 142 12.02 14.36 7.11
C PHE A 142 10.73 14.39 7.93
N HIS A 143 9.62 14.26 7.24
CA HIS A 143 8.29 14.18 7.83
C HIS A 143 7.64 12.84 7.49
N SER A 144 7.25 12.09 8.54
CA SER A 144 6.59 10.79 8.40
C SER A 144 5.07 10.96 8.38
N LEU A 145 4.41 10.51 7.32
CA LEU A 145 2.95 10.56 7.20
C LEU A 145 2.36 9.19 6.89
N VAL A 146 1.30 8.83 7.60
CA VAL A 146 0.51 7.63 7.32
C VAL A 146 -0.90 8.05 6.87
N VAL A 147 -1.28 7.66 5.66
CA VAL A 147 -2.57 7.98 5.06
C VAL A 147 -3.44 6.74 4.94
N PHE A 148 -4.66 6.80 5.46
CA PHE A 148 -5.66 5.77 5.26
C PHE A 148 -6.60 6.16 4.13
N SER A 149 -6.40 5.60 2.93
CA SER A 149 -7.13 5.97 1.72
C SER A 149 -8.42 5.18 1.47
N GLY A 150 -8.80 4.29 2.40
CA GLY A 150 -10.06 3.53 2.37
C GLY A 150 -11.15 4.18 3.24
N ARG A 151 -12.17 3.39 3.57
CA ARG A 151 -13.20 3.76 4.56
C ARG A 151 -12.77 3.28 5.96
N ALA A 152 -11.60 3.72 6.40
CA ALA A 152 -11.07 3.39 7.72
C ALA A 152 -11.43 4.48 8.73
N GLU A 153 -11.83 4.07 9.92
CA GLU A 153 -12.06 4.93 11.07
C GLU A 153 -11.04 4.59 12.16
N LEU A 154 -10.26 5.57 12.57
CA LEU A 154 -9.33 5.44 13.70
C LEU A 154 -10.13 5.51 15.00
N ARG A 155 -10.08 4.46 15.82
CA ARG A 155 -10.84 4.34 17.06
C ARG A 155 -9.98 4.52 18.31
N THR A 156 -8.67 4.71 18.12
CA THR A 156 -7.72 5.06 19.18
C THR A 156 -7.19 6.46 18.90
N PRO A 157 -6.96 7.30 19.92
CA PRO A 157 -6.30 8.60 19.74
C PRO A 157 -4.96 8.44 19.02
N MET A 158 -4.70 9.30 18.05
CA MET A 158 -3.45 9.31 17.28
C MET A 158 -2.55 10.44 17.80
N PRO A 159 -1.23 10.28 17.65
CA PRO A 159 -0.27 11.33 17.98
C PRO A 159 -0.41 12.55 17.07
#